data_5b49a7254cf6c975339d61d207a443b8
#
_entry.id   5b49a7254cf6c975339d61d207a443b8
#
_cell.length_a   1.000
_cell.length_b   1.000
_cell.length_c   1.000
_cell.angle_alpha   90.00
_cell.angle_beta   90.00
_cell.angle_gamma   90.00
#
_symmetry.space_group_name_H-M   'P 1'
#
loop_
_entity.id
_entity.type
_entity.pdbx_description
1 polymer ?
#
loop_
_entity_poly.entity_id
_entity_poly.type
_entity_poly.pdbx_seq_one_letter_code
_entity_poly.pdbx_strand_id
1 'polypeptide(L)'
;MRRAIASALLVLALLAPATAAAQMVQVSSFGSNPGALDMYKYVPDGMPDDAPLVVLLHGCSQQASGMTPTGFLELADEYHFYVVLPQQRSANNPVNCFNWAGEYGDPANLVRGQGENQSMKQMIDKMKADHSIDPARIYIAGFSSGGAFAAVMMATWPELFDAGAVMSGVPYRCATTVQGAYDCMALGSHPELKKTPAQWGDLVRNASNHDGAYPRVILFHGTSDTTVHPDNMIELIEQWTDVHGIDAEAAETQMVAGHERRRFGQGEVEAWRIGGMVHAVAIGDDPDHACGTAGSFVSDKGLCEAYRAIRFFGLTGEEEEPPPGGGGGGGGDGGGDGSGAPTISIVSPSDGSEVGGTVKIEVEASDDGGVARVEFLVDGMLRGADASAPYSNMWQSANAGPGEHTITAVAYDAFDNSAEATVTVTLGEGDLAAGDGTVDPISWGCAAGGRGTGAAGWPLVLLALAFFHARRRRAE
;
A
#
# COMPACT_ATOMS: atom_id res chain seq x y z
N MET A 1 -59.79 -67.03 -5.01
CA MET A 1 -58.40 -66.87 -5.34
C MET A 1 -58.18 -65.45 -5.93
N ARG A 2 -57.75 -64.51 -5.11
CA ARG A 2 -57.44 -63.16 -5.56
C ARG A 2 -55.91 -63.00 -5.59
N ARG A 3 -55.34 -62.79 -6.75
CA ARG A 3 -53.90 -62.52 -6.95
C ARG A 3 -53.67 -61.02 -6.71
N ALA A 4 -52.85 -60.70 -5.71
CA ALA A 4 -52.35 -59.35 -5.49
C ALA A 4 -51.11 -59.14 -6.40
N ILE A 5 -51.17 -58.14 -7.25
CA ILE A 5 -50.01 -57.68 -8.06
C ILE A 5 -49.31 -56.58 -7.22
N ALA A 6 -48.12 -56.88 -6.79
CA ALA A 6 -47.24 -55.88 -6.12
C ALA A 6 -46.45 -55.13 -7.20
N SER A 7 -46.77 -53.84 -7.38
CA SER A 7 -46.00 -52.92 -8.21
C SER A 7 -44.75 -52.41 -7.44
N ALA A 8 -43.56 -52.83 -7.83
CA ALA A 8 -42.32 -52.27 -7.30
C ALA A 8 -42.03 -50.96 -8.04
N LEU A 9 -42.15 -49.87 -7.35
CA LEU A 9 -41.64 -48.56 -7.81
C LEU A 9 -40.13 -48.50 -7.64
N LEU A 10 -39.40 -48.55 -8.77
CA LEU A 10 -37.95 -48.33 -8.84
C LEU A 10 -37.70 -46.81 -8.74
N VAL A 11 -37.29 -46.32 -7.56
CA VAL A 11 -36.82 -44.93 -7.39
C VAL A 11 -35.41 -44.85 -7.96
N LEU A 12 -35.26 -44.31 -9.17
CA LEU A 12 -33.98 -43.97 -9.76
C LEU A 12 -33.49 -42.66 -9.07
N ALA A 13 -32.62 -42.77 -8.09
CA ALA A 13 -31.93 -41.62 -7.51
C ALA A 13 -30.93 -41.10 -8.56
N LEU A 14 -31.24 -39.98 -9.18
CA LEU A 14 -30.30 -39.17 -9.96
C LEU A 14 -29.25 -38.64 -8.99
N LEU A 15 -28.09 -39.28 -8.92
CA LEU A 15 -26.88 -38.73 -8.34
C LEU A 15 -26.44 -37.59 -9.27
N ALA A 16 -26.83 -36.35 -8.94
CA ALA A 16 -26.18 -35.17 -9.49
C ALA A 16 -24.70 -35.25 -9.10
N PRO A 17 -23.76 -35.08 -10.07
CA PRO A 17 -22.36 -34.95 -9.69
C PRO A 17 -22.23 -33.76 -8.72
N ALA A 18 -21.71 -34.00 -7.51
CA ALA A 18 -21.31 -32.94 -6.63
C ALA A 18 -20.18 -32.20 -7.37
N THR A 19 -20.45 -30.97 -7.79
CA THR A 19 -19.38 -30.08 -8.26
C THR A 19 -18.42 -29.94 -7.08
N ALA A 20 -17.18 -30.42 -7.25
CA ALA A 20 -16.15 -30.20 -6.25
C ALA A 20 -15.92 -28.68 -6.20
N ALA A 21 -16.18 -28.04 -5.05
CA ALA A 21 -15.88 -26.63 -4.89
C ALA A 21 -14.42 -26.36 -5.27
N ALA A 22 -14.16 -25.26 -5.95
CA ALA A 22 -12.82 -24.85 -6.32
C ALA A 22 -11.89 -24.83 -5.08
N GLN A 23 -10.72 -25.40 -5.20
CA GLN A 23 -9.76 -25.54 -4.11
C GLN A 23 -8.38 -25.08 -4.55
N MET A 24 -7.63 -24.52 -3.60
CA MET A 24 -6.23 -24.22 -3.80
C MET A 24 -5.43 -25.53 -3.88
N VAL A 25 -4.77 -25.78 -5.01
CA VAL A 25 -4.02 -27.00 -5.30
C VAL A 25 -2.54 -26.70 -5.46
N GLN A 26 -1.69 -27.49 -4.80
CA GLN A 26 -0.24 -27.39 -4.97
C GLN A 26 0.18 -28.02 -6.32
N VAL A 27 1.07 -27.32 -7.04
CA VAL A 27 1.67 -27.77 -8.30
C VAL A 27 3.11 -28.17 -8.04
N SER A 28 3.40 -29.44 -8.19
CA SER A 28 4.70 -30.01 -7.82
C SER A 28 5.85 -29.74 -8.80
N SER A 29 5.54 -29.38 -10.05
CA SER A 29 6.54 -29.13 -11.09
C SER A 29 6.08 -28.05 -12.07
N PHE A 30 6.85 -26.98 -12.18
CA PHE A 30 6.54 -25.83 -13.05
C PHE A 30 7.81 -25.24 -13.73
N GLY A 31 8.93 -25.95 -13.68
CA GLY A 31 10.21 -25.55 -14.29
C GLY A 31 11.40 -25.88 -13.42
N SER A 32 12.54 -25.21 -13.64
CA SER A 32 13.78 -25.41 -12.87
C SER A 32 13.70 -24.83 -11.46
N ASN A 33 12.80 -23.86 -11.23
CA ASN A 33 12.51 -23.24 -9.95
C ASN A 33 13.76 -22.76 -9.19
N PRO A 34 14.57 -21.85 -9.77
CA PRO A 34 15.84 -21.43 -9.16
C PRO A 34 15.66 -20.67 -7.85
N GLY A 35 14.50 -20.03 -7.62
CA GLY A 35 14.14 -19.38 -6.36
C GLY A 35 13.58 -20.34 -5.30
N ALA A 36 13.49 -21.64 -5.62
CA ALA A 36 13.02 -22.69 -4.70
C ALA A 36 11.67 -22.37 -4.02
N LEU A 37 10.74 -21.72 -4.72
CA LEU A 37 9.40 -21.43 -4.24
C LEU A 37 8.48 -22.65 -4.34
N ASP A 38 7.36 -22.65 -3.59
CA ASP A 38 6.23 -23.54 -3.86
C ASP A 38 5.22 -22.81 -4.74
N MET A 39 4.51 -23.58 -5.57
CA MET A 39 3.45 -23.08 -6.43
C MET A 39 2.11 -23.64 -5.99
N TYR A 40 1.13 -22.77 -5.79
CA TYR A 40 -0.28 -23.15 -5.68
C TYR A 40 -1.07 -22.50 -6.80
N LYS A 41 -2.18 -23.14 -7.18
CA LYS A 41 -3.14 -22.56 -8.11
C LYS A 41 -4.56 -22.70 -7.59
N TYR A 42 -5.39 -21.75 -7.95
CA TYR A 42 -6.83 -21.78 -7.75
C TYR A 42 -7.51 -21.66 -9.12
N VAL A 43 -8.40 -22.59 -9.40
CA VAL A 43 -9.11 -22.70 -10.66
C VAL A 43 -10.60 -22.73 -10.37
N PRO A 44 -11.32 -21.63 -10.63
CA PRO A 44 -12.77 -21.58 -10.51
C PRO A 44 -13.46 -22.63 -11.40
N ASP A 45 -14.67 -23.04 -11.02
CA ASP A 45 -15.49 -23.90 -11.85
C ASP A 45 -16.02 -23.14 -13.07
N GLY A 46 -16.14 -23.82 -14.22
CA GLY A 46 -16.77 -23.25 -15.41
C GLY A 46 -15.96 -22.16 -16.11
N MET A 47 -14.62 -22.20 -15.98
CA MET A 47 -13.75 -21.20 -16.61
C MET A 47 -13.96 -21.13 -18.13
N PRO A 48 -14.09 -19.91 -18.69
CA PRO A 48 -14.15 -19.72 -20.14
C PRO A 48 -12.77 -19.94 -20.79
N ASP A 49 -12.77 -20.08 -22.11
CA ASP A 49 -11.53 -19.97 -22.89
C ASP A 49 -10.98 -18.55 -22.83
N ASP A 50 -9.66 -18.41 -22.91
CA ASP A 50 -8.94 -17.13 -22.89
C ASP A 50 -9.27 -16.27 -21.65
N ALA A 51 -9.38 -16.94 -20.48
CA ALA A 51 -9.65 -16.29 -19.23
C ALA A 51 -8.40 -15.56 -18.66
N PRO A 52 -8.60 -14.54 -17.82
CA PRO A 52 -7.49 -13.82 -17.18
C PRO A 52 -6.73 -14.66 -16.15
N LEU A 53 -5.51 -14.23 -15.83
CA LEU A 53 -4.70 -14.78 -14.73
C LEU A 53 -4.27 -13.69 -13.76
N VAL A 54 -4.46 -13.91 -12.47
CA VAL A 54 -3.90 -13.07 -11.40
C VAL A 54 -2.80 -13.86 -10.66
N VAL A 55 -1.61 -13.27 -10.55
CA VAL A 55 -0.53 -13.74 -9.68
C VAL A 55 -0.72 -13.06 -8.32
N LEU A 56 -0.93 -13.84 -7.25
CA LEU A 56 -1.28 -13.30 -5.93
C LEU A 56 -0.22 -13.67 -4.88
N LEU A 57 0.47 -12.65 -4.33
CA LEU A 57 1.63 -12.79 -3.47
C LEU A 57 1.31 -12.46 -2.01
N HIS A 58 1.66 -13.37 -1.09
CA HIS A 58 1.48 -13.19 0.34
C HIS A 58 2.56 -12.28 0.98
N GLY A 59 2.30 -11.75 2.18
CA GLY A 59 3.27 -11.00 2.98
C GLY A 59 4.22 -11.90 3.80
N CYS A 60 5.15 -11.26 4.51
CA CYS A 60 6.03 -11.96 5.46
C CYS A 60 5.23 -12.70 6.52
N SER A 61 5.78 -13.81 7.01
CA SER A 61 5.17 -14.70 8.03
C SER A 61 3.84 -15.34 7.60
N GLN A 62 3.49 -15.22 6.32
CA GLN A 62 2.30 -15.85 5.74
C GLN A 62 2.66 -17.02 4.84
N GLN A 63 1.64 -17.63 4.29
CA GLN A 63 1.65 -18.66 3.25
C GLN A 63 0.64 -18.28 2.17
N ALA A 64 0.61 -18.99 1.05
CA ALA A 64 -0.36 -18.78 -0.02
C ALA A 64 -1.82 -18.73 0.49
N SER A 65 -2.16 -19.61 1.44
CA SER A 65 -3.49 -19.63 2.08
C SER A 65 -3.82 -18.39 2.91
N GLY A 66 -2.82 -17.61 3.31
CA GLY A 66 -3.02 -16.33 4.00
C GLY A 66 -3.70 -15.27 3.12
N MET A 67 -3.72 -15.47 1.81
CA MET A 67 -4.43 -14.60 0.87
C MET A 67 -5.92 -14.97 0.67
N THR A 68 -6.36 -16.12 1.18
CA THR A 68 -7.79 -16.52 1.06
C THR A 68 -8.75 -15.51 1.70
N PRO A 69 -8.48 -14.99 2.92
CA PRO A 69 -9.39 -14.05 3.56
C PRO A 69 -9.49 -12.67 2.89
N THR A 70 -8.61 -12.35 1.93
CA THR A 70 -8.57 -11.03 1.28
C THR A 70 -9.69 -10.80 0.26
N GLY A 71 -10.44 -11.86 -0.12
CA GLY A 71 -11.51 -11.79 -1.10
C GLY A 71 -11.11 -12.15 -2.53
N PHE A 72 -9.83 -12.20 -2.88
CA PHE A 72 -9.40 -12.48 -4.27
C PHE A 72 -9.90 -13.82 -4.81
N LEU A 73 -10.00 -14.87 -3.97
CA LEU A 73 -10.45 -16.19 -4.44
C LEU A 73 -11.97 -16.25 -4.64
N GLU A 74 -12.74 -15.56 -3.78
CA GLU A 74 -14.19 -15.45 -3.97
C GLU A 74 -14.53 -14.64 -5.22
N LEU A 75 -13.77 -13.55 -5.48
CA LEU A 75 -13.91 -12.77 -6.70
C LEU A 75 -13.44 -13.52 -7.94
N ALA A 76 -12.47 -14.44 -7.80
CA ALA A 76 -12.07 -15.33 -8.90
C ALA A 76 -13.21 -16.27 -9.32
N ASP A 77 -13.99 -16.79 -8.38
CA ASP A 77 -15.18 -17.61 -8.66
C ASP A 77 -16.27 -16.78 -9.37
N GLU A 78 -16.45 -15.52 -8.96
CA GLU A 78 -17.49 -14.65 -9.48
C GLU A 78 -17.14 -14.10 -10.88
N TYR A 79 -15.91 -13.62 -11.06
CA TYR A 79 -15.46 -12.95 -12.29
C TYR A 79 -14.64 -13.85 -13.23
N HIS A 80 -14.51 -15.13 -12.92
CA HIS A 80 -13.90 -16.16 -13.76
C HIS A 80 -12.47 -15.82 -14.22
N PHE A 81 -11.55 -15.65 -13.27
CA PHE A 81 -10.12 -15.55 -13.54
C PHE A 81 -9.33 -16.62 -12.77
N TYR A 82 -8.25 -17.10 -13.37
CA TYR A 82 -7.32 -18.01 -12.70
C TYR A 82 -6.49 -17.28 -11.65
N VAL A 83 -6.11 -17.98 -10.57
CA VAL A 83 -5.16 -17.42 -9.60
C VAL A 83 -3.98 -18.38 -9.44
N VAL A 84 -2.76 -17.85 -9.55
CA VAL A 84 -1.54 -18.54 -9.15
C VAL A 84 -0.98 -17.87 -7.91
N LEU A 85 -0.66 -18.68 -6.89
CA LEU A 85 -0.19 -18.23 -5.60
C LEU A 85 1.21 -18.80 -5.34
N PRO A 86 2.27 -18.04 -5.65
CA PRO A 86 3.61 -18.37 -5.21
C PRO A 86 3.69 -18.40 -3.69
N GLN A 87 4.44 -19.34 -3.12
CA GLN A 87 4.67 -19.40 -1.69
C GLN A 87 6.14 -19.45 -1.38
N GLN A 88 6.56 -18.55 -0.51
CA GLN A 88 7.92 -18.53 0.02
C GLN A 88 8.15 -19.68 0.99
N ARG A 89 9.39 -20.16 1.07
CA ARG A 89 9.84 -21.18 2.01
C ARG A 89 10.74 -20.58 3.08
N SER A 90 10.60 -21.03 4.30
CA SER A 90 11.47 -20.62 5.41
C SER A 90 12.96 -20.96 5.21
N ALA A 91 13.26 -21.91 4.31
CA ALA A 91 14.64 -22.22 3.91
C ALA A 91 15.29 -21.11 3.07
N ASN A 92 14.48 -20.34 2.31
CA ASN A 92 14.98 -19.19 1.52
C ASN A 92 14.99 -17.91 2.35
N ASN A 93 13.93 -17.71 3.14
CA ASN A 93 13.78 -16.54 4.00
C ASN A 93 13.16 -16.97 5.33
N PRO A 94 13.84 -16.81 6.48
CA PRO A 94 13.40 -17.34 7.78
C PRO A 94 12.04 -16.86 8.26
N VAL A 95 11.59 -15.71 7.73
CA VAL A 95 10.27 -15.11 8.04
C VAL A 95 9.32 -15.17 6.84
N ASN A 96 9.61 -16.03 5.86
CA ASN A 96 8.79 -16.26 4.67
C ASN A 96 8.48 -14.97 3.86
N CYS A 97 9.36 -13.96 3.90
CA CYS A 97 9.24 -12.81 2.99
C CYS A 97 9.74 -13.21 1.60
N PHE A 98 9.11 -12.74 0.53
CA PHE A 98 9.76 -12.73 -0.78
C PHE A 98 10.99 -11.82 -0.72
N ASN A 99 12.09 -12.21 -1.36
CA ASN A 99 13.40 -11.54 -1.25
C ASN A 99 13.47 -10.31 -2.19
N TRP A 100 12.66 -9.30 -1.90
CA TRP A 100 12.46 -8.10 -2.71
C TRP A 100 13.61 -7.07 -2.61
N ALA A 101 14.54 -7.25 -1.65
CA ALA A 101 15.69 -6.35 -1.44
C ALA A 101 17.03 -7.07 -1.62
N GLY A 102 17.09 -8.21 -2.32
CA GLY A 102 18.31 -8.98 -2.44
C GLY A 102 18.82 -9.49 -1.09
N GLU A 103 17.91 -9.88 -0.21
CA GLU A 103 18.17 -10.35 1.14
C GLU A 103 19.05 -11.62 1.11
N TYR A 104 19.72 -11.84 2.23
CA TYR A 104 20.60 -13.00 2.43
C TYR A 104 21.75 -13.11 1.44
N GLY A 105 22.13 -11.94 0.82
CA GLY A 105 23.25 -11.83 -0.08
C GLY A 105 23.00 -12.36 -1.49
N ASP A 106 21.74 -12.58 -1.85
CA ASP A 106 21.33 -12.97 -3.19
C ASP A 106 20.56 -11.86 -3.92
N PRO A 107 21.27 -10.93 -4.63
CA PRO A 107 20.62 -9.90 -5.44
C PRO A 107 19.94 -10.46 -6.70
N ALA A 108 20.12 -11.75 -7.02
CA ALA A 108 19.57 -12.38 -8.22
C ALA A 108 18.03 -12.31 -8.24
N ASN A 109 17.37 -12.30 -7.08
CA ASN A 109 15.91 -12.17 -6.98
C ASN A 109 15.37 -10.85 -7.57
N LEU A 110 16.23 -9.82 -7.67
CA LEU A 110 15.88 -8.50 -8.25
C LEU A 110 16.20 -8.41 -9.74
N VAL A 111 16.70 -9.48 -10.34
CA VAL A 111 17.18 -9.50 -11.72
C VAL A 111 16.30 -10.41 -12.57
N ARG A 112 15.90 -9.88 -13.73
CA ARG A 112 15.13 -10.63 -14.73
C ARG A 112 15.77 -11.99 -15.03
N GLY A 113 14.99 -13.05 -14.93
CA GLY A 113 15.40 -14.40 -15.28
C GLY A 113 16.25 -15.13 -14.24
N GLN A 114 16.35 -14.62 -12.99
CA GLN A 114 17.13 -15.25 -11.93
C GLN A 114 16.29 -15.44 -10.66
N GLY A 115 16.72 -16.34 -9.77
CA GLY A 115 16.16 -16.56 -8.44
C GLY A 115 14.64 -16.71 -8.40
N GLU A 116 13.99 -16.08 -7.42
CA GLU A 116 12.53 -16.08 -7.25
C GLU A 116 11.81 -15.44 -8.44
N ASN A 117 12.42 -14.41 -9.03
CA ASN A 117 11.92 -13.72 -10.21
C ASN A 117 11.70 -14.72 -11.38
N GLN A 118 12.69 -15.57 -11.68
CA GLN A 118 12.55 -16.61 -12.71
C GLN A 118 11.54 -17.70 -12.30
N SER A 119 11.48 -18.05 -11.02
CA SER A 119 10.52 -19.05 -10.54
C SER A 119 9.07 -18.59 -10.74
N MET A 120 8.75 -17.32 -10.47
CA MET A 120 7.42 -16.75 -10.73
C MET A 120 7.08 -16.73 -12.23
N LYS A 121 8.05 -16.34 -13.07
CA LYS A 121 7.87 -16.43 -14.53
C LYS A 121 7.52 -17.85 -14.98
N GLN A 122 8.19 -18.87 -14.44
CA GLN A 122 7.91 -20.28 -14.74
C GLN A 122 6.52 -20.72 -14.25
N MET A 123 6.03 -20.19 -13.12
CA MET A 123 4.67 -20.46 -12.66
C MET A 123 3.63 -19.90 -13.63
N ILE A 124 3.84 -18.67 -14.13
CA ILE A 124 2.97 -18.07 -15.17
C ILE A 124 2.99 -18.93 -16.43
N ASP A 125 4.17 -19.36 -16.90
CA ASP A 125 4.30 -20.22 -18.08
C ASP A 125 3.58 -21.56 -17.87
N LYS A 126 3.66 -22.12 -16.68
CA LYS A 126 2.96 -23.36 -16.34
C LYS A 126 1.45 -23.18 -16.38
N MET A 127 0.92 -22.07 -15.84
CA MET A 127 -0.51 -21.75 -15.91
C MET A 127 -0.97 -21.60 -17.36
N LYS A 128 -0.20 -20.90 -18.21
CA LYS A 128 -0.49 -20.76 -19.65
C LYS A 128 -0.41 -22.07 -20.41
N ALA A 129 0.43 -23.01 -19.98
CA ALA A 129 0.55 -24.32 -20.59
C ALA A 129 -0.59 -25.27 -20.19
N ASP A 130 -1.12 -25.13 -18.99
CA ASP A 130 -2.15 -25.98 -18.43
C ASP A 130 -3.59 -25.52 -18.74
N HIS A 131 -3.76 -24.21 -18.99
CA HIS A 131 -5.07 -23.56 -19.09
C HIS A 131 -5.14 -22.60 -20.28
N SER A 132 -6.35 -22.35 -20.79
CA SER A 132 -6.61 -21.34 -21.82
C SER A 132 -6.59 -19.95 -21.15
N ILE A 133 -5.42 -19.32 -21.12
CA ILE A 133 -5.20 -18.00 -20.53
C ILE A 133 -4.89 -17.00 -21.64
N ASP A 134 -5.60 -15.88 -21.64
CA ASP A 134 -5.28 -14.74 -22.49
C ASP A 134 -3.92 -14.13 -22.06
N PRO A 135 -2.90 -14.18 -22.91
CA PRO A 135 -1.58 -13.62 -22.56
C PRO A 135 -1.56 -12.10 -22.38
N ALA A 136 -2.56 -11.39 -22.88
CA ALA A 136 -2.71 -9.94 -22.68
C ALA A 136 -3.45 -9.58 -21.39
N ARG A 137 -3.99 -10.57 -20.68
CA ARG A 137 -4.79 -10.36 -19.46
C ARG A 137 -4.17 -11.08 -18.26
N ILE A 138 -2.91 -10.79 -18.00
CA ILE A 138 -2.16 -11.30 -16.85
C ILE A 138 -1.88 -10.13 -15.91
N TYR A 139 -2.19 -10.34 -14.64
CA TYR A 139 -2.11 -9.34 -13.59
C TYR A 139 -1.31 -9.86 -12.40
N ILE A 140 -0.81 -8.94 -11.57
CA ILE A 140 -0.10 -9.30 -10.34
C ILE A 140 -0.62 -8.47 -9.17
N ALA A 141 -0.84 -9.09 -8.02
CA ALA A 141 -1.22 -8.42 -6.80
C ALA A 141 -0.39 -8.97 -5.63
N GLY A 142 -0.03 -8.15 -4.67
CA GLY A 142 0.72 -8.64 -3.53
C GLY A 142 0.64 -7.72 -2.32
N PHE A 143 0.73 -8.34 -1.12
CA PHE A 143 0.71 -7.65 0.16
C PHE A 143 2.10 -7.63 0.80
N SER A 144 2.51 -6.48 1.37
CA SER A 144 3.76 -6.33 2.12
C SER A 144 4.98 -6.76 1.28
N SER A 145 5.74 -7.77 1.69
CA SER A 145 6.83 -8.32 0.88
C SER A 145 6.35 -8.84 -0.49
N GLY A 146 5.12 -9.34 -0.57
CA GLY A 146 4.48 -9.70 -1.84
C GLY A 146 4.19 -8.48 -2.72
N GLY A 147 3.77 -7.36 -2.13
CA GLY A 147 3.58 -6.09 -2.84
C GLY A 147 4.90 -5.52 -3.36
N ALA A 148 5.93 -5.54 -2.52
CA ALA A 148 7.29 -5.16 -2.92
C ALA A 148 7.82 -6.05 -4.07
N PHE A 149 7.54 -7.37 -4.01
CA PHE A 149 7.96 -8.29 -5.08
C PHE A 149 7.08 -8.19 -6.33
N ALA A 150 5.83 -7.76 -6.21
CA ALA A 150 5.01 -7.40 -7.36
C ALA A 150 5.64 -6.23 -8.14
N ALA A 151 6.14 -5.20 -7.43
CA ALA A 151 6.90 -4.12 -8.06
C ALA A 151 8.19 -4.62 -8.74
N VAL A 152 8.91 -5.59 -8.14
CA VAL A 152 10.07 -6.25 -8.79
C VAL A 152 9.65 -6.94 -10.09
N MET A 153 8.56 -7.70 -10.08
CA MET A 153 8.08 -8.43 -11.26
C MET A 153 7.64 -7.48 -12.38
N MET A 154 6.88 -6.44 -12.06
CA MET A 154 6.45 -5.43 -13.02
C MET A 154 7.62 -4.66 -13.64
N ALA A 155 8.66 -4.36 -12.85
CA ALA A 155 9.86 -3.69 -13.36
C ALA A 155 10.72 -4.60 -14.25
N THR A 156 10.83 -5.89 -13.90
CA THR A 156 11.74 -6.81 -14.59
C THR A 156 11.10 -7.58 -15.75
N TRP A 157 9.79 -7.75 -15.75
CA TRP A 157 8.98 -8.41 -16.77
C TRP A 157 7.76 -7.57 -17.16
N PRO A 158 7.92 -6.30 -17.54
CA PRO A 158 6.79 -5.42 -17.81
C PRO A 158 5.85 -5.94 -18.91
N GLU A 159 6.37 -6.67 -19.90
CA GLU A 159 5.59 -7.24 -20.99
C GLU A 159 4.70 -8.42 -20.58
N LEU A 160 4.82 -8.91 -19.35
CA LEU A 160 3.98 -10.02 -18.87
C LEU A 160 2.67 -9.54 -18.28
N PHE A 161 2.62 -8.30 -17.79
CA PHE A 161 1.50 -7.82 -17.00
C PHE A 161 0.82 -6.63 -17.67
N ASP A 162 -0.50 -6.66 -17.73
CA ASP A 162 -1.29 -5.48 -18.10
C ASP A 162 -1.38 -4.47 -16.96
N ALA A 163 -1.57 -4.98 -15.74
CA ALA A 163 -1.58 -4.15 -14.54
C ALA A 163 -1.14 -4.92 -13.30
N GLY A 164 -0.83 -4.16 -12.22
CA GLY A 164 -0.51 -4.74 -10.93
C GLY A 164 -1.03 -3.93 -9.74
N ALA A 165 -1.22 -4.62 -8.61
CA ALA A 165 -1.65 -4.05 -7.34
C ALA A 165 -0.56 -4.23 -6.27
N VAL A 166 -0.15 -3.13 -5.63
CA VAL A 166 0.81 -3.11 -4.54
C VAL A 166 0.09 -2.70 -3.25
N MET A 167 -0.11 -3.67 -2.35
CA MET A 167 -0.78 -3.47 -1.06
C MET A 167 0.27 -3.36 0.04
N SER A 168 0.41 -2.19 0.67
CA SER A 168 1.41 -1.90 1.73
C SER A 168 2.84 -2.35 1.36
N GLY A 169 3.25 -2.12 0.12
CA GLY A 169 4.57 -2.47 -0.41
C GLY A 169 5.55 -1.30 -0.39
N VAL A 170 6.67 -1.47 -1.09
CA VAL A 170 7.75 -0.48 -1.23
C VAL A 170 8.18 -0.34 -2.70
N PRO A 171 8.83 0.77 -3.09
CA PRO A 171 9.33 0.96 -4.45
C PRO A 171 10.36 -0.09 -4.88
N TYR A 172 10.35 -0.44 -6.16
CA TYR A 172 11.37 -1.29 -6.75
C TYR A 172 12.77 -0.71 -6.51
N ARG A 173 13.67 -1.55 -5.97
CA ARG A 173 15.05 -1.17 -5.60
C ARG A 173 15.15 -0.03 -4.59
N CYS A 174 14.17 0.11 -3.72
CA CYS A 174 14.33 0.93 -2.53
C CYS A 174 15.53 0.44 -1.68
N ALA A 175 15.73 -0.86 -1.63
CA ALA A 175 16.85 -1.51 -0.96
C ALA A 175 17.45 -2.63 -1.79
N THR A 176 18.72 -2.99 -1.47
CA THR A 176 19.46 -4.11 -2.07
C THR A 176 20.19 -4.96 -1.01
N THR A 177 19.88 -4.74 0.26
CA THR A 177 20.45 -5.47 1.41
C THR A 177 19.39 -5.64 2.49
N VAL A 178 19.59 -6.59 3.41
CA VAL A 178 18.69 -6.83 4.56
C VAL A 178 18.53 -5.56 5.42
N GLN A 179 19.63 -4.88 5.77
CA GLN A 179 19.54 -3.65 6.56
C GLN A 179 18.80 -2.56 5.79
N GLY A 180 19.13 -2.35 4.52
CA GLY A 180 18.43 -1.39 3.68
C GLY A 180 16.94 -1.71 3.53
N ALA A 181 16.54 -3.00 3.60
CA ALA A 181 15.13 -3.36 3.59
C ALA A 181 14.38 -2.80 4.81
N TYR A 182 14.97 -2.92 6.01
CA TYR A 182 14.39 -2.32 7.22
C TYR A 182 14.35 -0.81 7.16
N ASP A 183 15.44 -0.19 6.66
CA ASP A 183 15.51 1.27 6.53
C ASP A 183 14.48 1.79 5.52
N CYS A 184 14.28 1.08 4.40
CA CYS A 184 13.24 1.38 3.41
C CYS A 184 11.83 1.20 3.98
N MET A 185 11.56 0.12 4.74
CA MET A 185 10.27 -0.04 5.41
C MET A 185 9.98 1.11 6.38
N ALA A 186 11.01 1.63 7.06
CA ALA A 186 10.92 2.76 7.99
C ALA A 186 11.19 4.13 7.32
N LEU A 187 10.81 4.32 6.07
CA LEU A 187 11.19 5.43 5.19
C LEU A 187 10.93 6.83 5.80
N GLY A 188 9.87 6.97 6.61
CA GLY A 188 9.60 8.22 7.33
C GLY A 188 10.70 8.64 8.31
N SER A 189 11.52 7.69 8.77
CA SER A 189 12.71 7.93 9.61
C SER A 189 14.01 7.99 8.80
N HIS A 190 13.95 7.73 7.49
CA HIS A 190 15.09 7.64 6.58
C HIS A 190 14.88 8.50 5.33
N PRO A 191 14.70 9.83 5.48
CA PRO A 191 14.42 10.72 4.35
C PRO A 191 15.55 10.73 3.30
N GLU A 192 16.79 10.35 3.69
CA GLU A 192 17.93 10.20 2.79
C GLU A 192 17.78 9.10 1.75
N LEU A 193 16.83 8.18 1.95
CA LEU A 193 16.51 7.11 0.99
C LEU A 193 15.51 7.54 -0.07
N LYS A 194 14.80 8.63 0.15
CA LYS A 194 13.87 9.20 -0.82
C LYS A 194 14.62 9.65 -2.07
N LYS A 195 13.99 9.48 -3.22
CA LYS A 195 14.56 9.82 -4.51
C LYS A 195 13.63 10.76 -5.26
N THR A 196 14.15 11.43 -6.28
CA THR A 196 13.29 12.15 -7.22
C THR A 196 12.50 11.17 -8.09
N PRO A 197 11.35 11.56 -8.64
CA PRO A 197 10.57 10.72 -9.56
C PRO A 197 11.44 10.13 -10.67
N ALA A 198 12.30 10.94 -11.31
CA ALA A 198 13.20 10.48 -12.36
C ALA A 198 14.22 9.42 -11.87
N GLN A 199 14.76 9.57 -10.67
CA GLN A 199 15.66 8.57 -10.10
C GLN A 199 14.92 7.25 -9.81
N TRP A 200 13.66 7.32 -9.35
CA TRP A 200 12.84 6.16 -9.14
C TRP A 200 12.47 5.45 -10.44
N GLY A 201 12.00 6.18 -11.46
CA GLY A 201 11.62 5.60 -12.74
C GLY A 201 12.80 5.01 -13.49
N ASP A 202 14.00 5.62 -13.40
CA ASP A 202 15.22 5.08 -13.99
C ASP A 202 15.59 3.70 -13.44
N LEU A 203 15.31 3.41 -12.17
CA LEU A 203 15.51 2.06 -11.61
C LEU A 203 14.64 1.02 -12.33
N VAL A 204 13.40 1.36 -12.65
CA VAL A 204 12.49 0.49 -13.38
C VAL A 204 12.90 0.36 -14.84
N ARG A 205 13.14 1.47 -15.53
CA ARG A 205 13.57 1.47 -16.94
C ARG A 205 14.86 0.69 -17.18
N ASN A 206 15.76 0.71 -16.20
CA ASN A 206 17.03 -0.03 -16.27
C ASN A 206 16.92 -1.51 -15.80
N ALA A 207 15.73 -1.97 -15.38
CA ALA A 207 15.55 -3.34 -14.90
C ALA A 207 15.52 -4.39 -16.03
N SER A 208 15.20 -3.96 -17.24
CA SER A 208 15.11 -4.81 -18.44
C SER A 208 15.43 -4.00 -19.70
N ASN A 209 15.48 -4.68 -20.86
CA ASN A 209 15.61 -4.01 -22.18
C ASN A 209 14.21 -3.76 -22.78
N HIS A 210 13.18 -3.49 -21.95
CA HIS A 210 11.84 -3.25 -22.43
C HIS A 210 11.73 -1.82 -23.01
N ASP A 211 11.10 -1.72 -24.17
CA ASP A 211 10.87 -0.45 -24.89
C ASP A 211 9.38 -0.20 -25.19
N GLY A 212 8.51 -1.07 -24.64
CA GLY A 212 7.05 -0.99 -24.78
C GLY A 212 6.37 -0.26 -23.60
N ALA A 213 5.05 -0.37 -23.57
CA ALA A 213 4.25 0.14 -22.45
C ALA A 213 4.54 -0.65 -21.15
N TYR A 214 4.56 0.07 -20.05
CA TYR A 214 4.66 -0.53 -18.71
C TYR A 214 3.27 -0.84 -18.15
N PRO A 215 3.15 -1.80 -17.20
CA PRO A 215 1.90 -2.13 -16.55
C PRO A 215 1.28 -0.92 -15.84
N ARG A 216 -0.04 -0.79 -15.88
CA ARG A 216 -0.78 0.14 -15.00
C ARG A 216 -0.65 -0.33 -13.54
N VAL A 217 -0.67 0.60 -12.58
CA VAL A 217 -0.41 0.26 -11.18
C VAL A 217 -1.45 0.86 -10.25
N ILE A 218 -2.05 0.01 -9.41
CA ILE A 218 -2.89 0.44 -8.29
C ILE A 218 -2.17 0.18 -6.97
N LEU A 219 -2.21 1.18 -6.08
CA LEU A 219 -1.50 1.21 -4.81
C LEU A 219 -2.50 1.31 -3.65
N PHE A 220 -2.28 0.52 -2.58
CA PHE A 220 -3.07 0.59 -1.36
C PHE A 220 -2.16 0.72 -0.15
N HIS A 221 -2.47 1.65 0.77
CA HIS A 221 -1.68 1.80 1.98
C HIS A 221 -2.49 2.34 3.15
N GLY A 222 -2.29 1.74 4.33
CA GLY A 222 -2.91 2.20 5.57
C GLY A 222 -2.22 3.45 6.12
N THR A 223 -2.99 4.48 6.48
CA THR A 223 -2.42 5.73 7.04
C THR A 223 -1.79 5.57 8.42
N SER A 224 -2.08 4.47 9.12
CA SER A 224 -1.51 4.11 10.44
C SER A 224 -0.58 2.90 10.38
N ASP A 225 -0.02 2.60 9.20
CA ASP A 225 0.93 1.50 9.03
C ASP A 225 2.29 1.87 9.63
N THR A 226 2.67 1.15 10.69
CA THR A 226 3.96 1.31 11.38
C THR A 226 4.99 0.24 11.01
N THR A 227 4.61 -0.73 10.17
CA THR A 227 5.49 -1.79 9.67
C THR A 227 6.16 -1.38 8.37
N VAL A 228 5.36 -0.90 7.41
CA VAL A 228 5.83 -0.23 6.19
C VAL A 228 5.27 1.18 6.22
N HIS A 229 6.16 2.15 6.40
CA HIS A 229 5.75 3.55 6.58
C HIS A 229 4.98 4.07 5.35
N PRO A 230 3.87 4.82 5.52
CA PRO A 230 3.02 5.29 4.41
C PRO A 230 3.77 6.14 3.36
N ASP A 231 4.90 6.74 3.70
CA ASP A 231 5.75 7.45 2.73
C ASP A 231 6.20 6.55 1.57
N ASN A 232 6.25 5.23 1.76
CA ASN A 232 6.55 4.30 0.67
C ASN A 232 5.51 4.36 -0.45
N MET A 233 4.26 4.69 -0.15
CA MET A 233 3.23 4.89 -1.17
C MET A 233 3.51 6.14 -2.00
N ILE A 234 4.01 7.21 -1.40
CA ILE A 234 4.38 8.44 -2.12
C ILE A 234 5.51 8.12 -3.11
N GLU A 235 6.55 7.45 -2.66
CA GLU A 235 7.66 7.06 -3.52
C GLU A 235 7.25 6.04 -4.61
N LEU A 236 6.26 5.17 -4.34
CA LEU A 236 5.67 4.30 -5.36
C LEU A 236 4.89 5.09 -6.42
N ILE A 237 4.11 6.10 -5.99
CA ILE A 237 3.44 7.02 -6.92
C ILE A 237 4.48 7.70 -7.81
N GLU A 238 5.51 8.30 -7.22
CA GLU A 238 6.58 8.96 -7.97
C GLU A 238 7.31 8.00 -8.92
N GLN A 239 7.57 6.76 -8.49
CA GLN A 239 8.21 5.76 -9.32
C GLN A 239 7.40 5.43 -10.58
N TRP A 240 6.10 5.14 -10.39
CA TRP A 240 5.28 4.66 -11.51
C TRP A 240 4.73 5.79 -12.37
N THR A 241 4.48 6.98 -11.82
CA THR A 241 4.11 8.15 -12.64
C THR A 241 5.26 8.57 -13.56
N ASP A 242 6.51 8.57 -13.07
CA ASP A 242 7.68 8.85 -13.90
C ASP A 242 7.91 7.78 -14.98
N VAL A 243 7.67 6.50 -14.66
CA VAL A 243 7.74 5.40 -15.63
C VAL A 243 6.74 5.60 -16.77
N HIS A 244 5.53 6.05 -16.47
CA HIS A 244 4.48 6.35 -17.44
C HIS A 244 4.64 7.71 -18.13
N GLY A 245 5.56 8.56 -17.65
CA GLY A 245 5.76 9.91 -18.20
C GLY A 245 4.61 10.86 -17.92
N ILE A 246 3.93 10.68 -16.78
CA ILE A 246 2.82 11.50 -16.29
C ILE A 246 3.22 12.21 -14.99
N ASP A 247 2.48 13.26 -14.63
CA ASP A 247 2.73 14.00 -13.41
C ASP A 247 2.40 13.15 -12.16
N ALA A 248 3.17 13.35 -11.10
CA ALA A 248 2.89 12.78 -9.78
C ALA A 248 1.82 13.58 -9.00
N GLU A 249 1.26 14.62 -9.60
CA GLU A 249 0.07 15.31 -9.13
C GLU A 249 -1.18 14.56 -9.60
N ALA A 250 -2.13 14.36 -8.70
CA ALA A 250 -3.33 13.60 -9.02
C ALA A 250 -4.22 14.39 -9.99
N ALA A 251 -4.63 13.75 -11.09
CA ALA A 251 -5.62 14.29 -12.02
C ALA A 251 -7.04 14.25 -11.41
N GLU A 252 -7.26 13.37 -10.46
CA GLU A 252 -8.52 13.23 -9.73
C GLU A 252 -8.26 12.73 -8.31
N THR A 253 -8.93 13.31 -7.33
CA THR A 253 -8.96 12.83 -5.95
C THR A 253 -10.41 12.70 -5.50
N GLN A 254 -10.76 11.57 -4.92
CA GLN A 254 -12.11 11.28 -4.41
C GLN A 254 -12.05 10.64 -3.03
N MET A 255 -13.09 10.89 -2.23
CA MET A 255 -13.36 10.12 -1.01
C MET A 255 -14.38 9.03 -1.30
N VAL A 256 -13.99 7.77 -1.12
CA VAL A 256 -14.86 6.60 -1.30
C VAL A 256 -14.87 5.79 -0.02
N ALA A 257 -16.03 5.55 0.56
CA ALA A 257 -16.19 4.85 1.84
C ALA A 257 -15.32 5.44 2.98
N GLY A 258 -15.04 6.74 2.95
CA GLY A 258 -14.18 7.40 3.95
C GLY A 258 -12.68 7.24 3.71
N HIS A 259 -12.28 6.73 2.55
CA HIS A 259 -10.88 6.54 2.14
C HIS A 259 -10.56 7.40 0.92
N GLU A 260 -9.34 7.90 0.86
CA GLU A 260 -8.88 8.76 -0.23
C GLU A 260 -8.43 7.90 -1.41
N ARG A 261 -9.03 8.14 -2.58
CA ARG A 261 -8.62 7.61 -3.87
C ARG A 261 -8.00 8.71 -4.71
N ARG A 262 -6.84 8.47 -5.28
CA ARG A 262 -6.15 9.37 -6.22
C ARG A 262 -5.90 8.64 -7.53
N ARG A 263 -6.12 9.34 -8.65
CA ARG A 263 -5.85 8.85 -10.00
C ARG A 263 -4.89 9.79 -10.70
N PHE A 264 -3.91 9.23 -11.39
CA PHE A 264 -2.85 9.96 -12.06
C PHE A 264 -2.89 9.66 -13.56
N GLY A 265 -2.56 10.67 -14.37
CA GLY A 265 -2.64 10.57 -15.83
C GLY A 265 -4.06 10.31 -16.33
N GLN A 266 -4.24 9.28 -17.13
CA GLN A 266 -5.56 8.80 -17.61
C GLN A 266 -6.01 7.55 -16.83
N GLY A 267 -5.42 7.30 -15.64
CA GLY A 267 -5.65 6.11 -14.83
C GLY A 267 -4.55 5.07 -14.97
N GLU A 268 -3.37 5.44 -15.45
CA GLU A 268 -2.20 4.58 -15.48
C GLU A 268 -1.73 4.23 -14.06
N VAL A 269 -1.85 5.17 -13.13
CA VAL A 269 -1.57 4.97 -11.71
C VAL A 269 -2.79 5.38 -10.89
N GLU A 270 -3.14 4.55 -9.91
CA GLU A 270 -4.18 4.82 -8.93
C GLU A 270 -3.65 4.54 -7.52
N ALA A 271 -4.06 5.31 -6.53
CA ALA A 271 -3.58 5.17 -5.16
C ALA A 271 -4.71 5.36 -4.14
N TRP A 272 -4.77 4.45 -3.15
CA TRP A 272 -5.77 4.44 -2.09
C TRP A 272 -5.12 4.59 -0.71
N ARG A 273 -5.39 5.70 -0.03
CA ARG A 273 -5.00 5.92 1.36
C ARG A 273 -6.10 5.45 2.30
N ILE A 274 -5.89 4.33 2.97
CA ILE A 274 -6.90 3.68 3.82
C ILE A 274 -6.84 4.29 5.24
N GLY A 275 -7.83 5.09 5.58
CA GLY A 275 -7.89 5.83 6.85
C GLY A 275 -7.79 4.93 8.08
N GLY A 276 -6.83 5.19 8.98
CA GLY A 276 -6.64 4.46 10.24
C GLY A 276 -6.32 2.98 10.08
N MET A 277 -5.97 2.49 8.89
CA MET A 277 -5.55 1.11 8.70
C MET A 277 -4.08 0.95 9.10
N VAL A 278 -3.80 -0.09 9.86
CA VAL A 278 -2.45 -0.58 10.17
C VAL A 278 -1.93 -1.45 9.03
N HIS A 279 -0.81 -2.15 9.22
CA HIS A 279 -0.24 -3.04 8.20
C HIS A 279 -1.16 -4.24 7.91
N ALA A 280 -2.05 -4.09 6.94
CA ALA A 280 -3.08 -5.07 6.58
C ALA A 280 -3.58 -4.85 5.14
N VAL A 281 -4.40 -5.78 4.64
CA VAL A 281 -5.25 -5.65 3.46
C VAL A 281 -6.65 -5.25 3.92
N ALA A 282 -7.25 -4.23 3.31
CA ALA A 282 -8.61 -3.81 3.63
C ALA A 282 -9.66 -4.70 2.97
N ILE A 283 -10.69 -5.01 3.74
CA ILE A 283 -11.89 -5.74 3.33
C ILE A 283 -13.14 -5.05 3.90
N GLY A 284 -14.31 -5.55 3.59
CA GLY A 284 -15.57 -5.17 4.23
C GLY A 284 -16.68 -4.81 3.26
N ASP A 285 -17.67 -4.09 3.76
CA ASP A 285 -18.86 -3.65 3.04
C ASP A 285 -18.54 -2.45 2.13
N ASP A 286 -17.72 -2.70 1.10
CA ASP A 286 -17.41 -1.73 0.07
C ASP A 286 -18.70 -1.33 -0.68
N PRO A 287 -18.94 -0.02 -0.95
CA PRO A 287 -20.16 0.42 -1.64
C PRO A 287 -20.43 -0.25 -2.99
N ASP A 288 -19.38 -0.63 -3.71
CA ASP A 288 -19.52 -1.27 -5.01
C ASP A 288 -19.56 -2.80 -4.89
N HIS A 289 -18.77 -3.39 -4.00
CA HIS A 289 -18.73 -4.84 -3.80
C HIS A 289 -18.08 -5.24 -2.46
N ALA A 290 -18.84 -5.83 -1.56
CA ALA A 290 -18.30 -6.37 -0.31
C ALA A 290 -17.43 -7.61 -0.56
N CYS A 291 -16.33 -7.75 0.17
CA CYS A 291 -15.49 -8.93 0.07
C CYS A 291 -14.72 -9.27 1.35
N GLY A 292 -14.26 -10.51 1.42
CA GLY A 292 -13.26 -10.98 2.35
C GLY A 292 -13.76 -11.25 3.76
N THR A 293 -12.86 -11.74 4.61
CA THR A 293 -13.15 -12.05 6.02
C THR A 293 -11.98 -11.57 6.89
N ALA A 294 -12.28 -10.85 7.96
CA ALA A 294 -11.26 -10.31 8.86
C ALA A 294 -10.39 -11.42 9.47
N GLY A 295 -9.08 -11.15 9.57
CA GLY A 295 -8.10 -12.11 10.06
C GLY A 295 -6.73 -11.49 10.29
N SER A 296 -5.70 -12.33 10.40
CA SER A 296 -4.32 -11.86 10.51
C SER A 296 -3.93 -11.11 9.25
N PHE A 297 -3.52 -9.84 9.39
CA PHE A 297 -3.18 -8.93 8.28
C PHE A 297 -4.33 -8.65 7.32
N VAL A 298 -5.59 -8.87 7.72
CA VAL A 298 -6.79 -8.55 6.96
C VAL A 298 -7.76 -7.81 7.87
N SER A 299 -8.05 -6.55 7.55
CA SER A 299 -8.77 -5.62 8.42
C SER A 299 -10.04 -5.12 7.73
N ASP A 300 -11.17 -5.22 8.44
CA ASP A 300 -12.41 -4.61 7.98
C ASP A 300 -12.30 -3.08 8.07
N LYS A 301 -12.40 -2.44 6.91
CA LYS A 301 -12.35 -0.99 6.73
C LYS A 301 -13.55 -0.46 5.92
N GLY A 302 -14.50 -1.31 5.58
CA GLY A 302 -15.62 -0.95 4.72
C GLY A 302 -15.16 -0.69 3.26
N LEU A 303 -14.02 -1.24 2.86
CA LEU A 303 -13.46 -1.15 1.52
C LEU A 303 -12.87 -2.50 1.13
N CYS A 304 -13.16 -3.00 -0.06
CA CYS A 304 -12.61 -4.24 -0.59
C CYS A 304 -11.43 -3.96 -1.53
N GLU A 305 -10.18 -4.00 -1.04
CA GLU A 305 -8.99 -3.80 -1.90
C GLU A 305 -8.93 -4.78 -3.06
N ALA A 306 -9.32 -6.04 -2.83
CA ALA A 306 -9.35 -7.05 -3.88
C ALA A 306 -10.30 -6.68 -5.01
N TYR A 307 -11.51 -6.19 -4.70
CA TYR A 307 -12.46 -5.73 -5.71
C TYR A 307 -11.94 -4.50 -6.45
N ARG A 308 -11.40 -3.51 -5.72
CA ARG A 308 -10.80 -2.32 -6.33
C ARG A 308 -9.65 -2.69 -7.27
N ALA A 309 -8.82 -3.66 -6.90
CA ALA A 309 -7.75 -4.15 -7.75
C ALA A 309 -8.27 -4.82 -9.02
N ILE A 310 -9.22 -5.77 -8.92
CA ILE A 310 -9.74 -6.46 -10.11
C ILE A 310 -10.57 -5.54 -11.02
N ARG A 311 -11.24 -4.53 -10.47
CA ARG A 311 -11.91 -3.48 -11.24
C ARG A 311 -10.89 -2.66 -12.02
N PHE A 312 -9.81 -2.19 -11.38
CA PHE A 312 -8.70 -1.51 -12.04
C PHE A 312 -8.05 -2.38 -13.13
N PHE A 313 -8.02 -3.69 -12.95
CA PHE A 313 -7.56 -4.64 -13.97
C PHE A 313 -8.56 -4.81 -15.13
N GLY A 314 -9.78 -4.30 -15.01
CA GLY A 314 -10.84 -4.46 -16.02
C GLY A 314 -11.50 -5.84 -16.00
N LEU A 315 -11.45 -6.55 -14.88
CA LEU A 315 -11.99 -7.91 -14.75
C LEU A 315 -13.48 -7.93 -14.39
N THR A 316 -14.04 -6.82 -13.86
CA THR A 316 -15.46 -6.72 -13.49
C THR A 316 -16.38 -6.51 -14.69
N GLY A 317 -15.83 -6.20 -15.86
CA GLY A 317 -16.62 -5.84 -17.06
C GLY A 317 -17.21 -4.44 -17.01
N GLU A 318 -16.94 -3.67 -15.96
CA GLU A 318 -17.26 -2.25 -15.86
C GLU A 318 -16.10 -1.45 -16.46
N GLU A 319 -16.40 -0.58 -17.42
CA GLU A 319 -15.41 0.39 -17.91
C GLU A 319 -15.30 1.53 -16.90
N GLU A 320 -14.10 1.73 -16.34
CA GLU A 320 -13.81 2.96 -15.60
C GLU A 320 -13.68 4.10 -16.59
N GLU A 321 -14.51 5.14 -16.40
CA GLU A 321 -14.29 6.38 -17.15
C GLU A 321 -12.90 6.92 -16.82
N PRO A 322 -12.11 7.34 -17.82
CA PRO A 322 -10.84 8.00 -17.57
C PRO A 322 -11.10 9.25 -16.71
N PRO A 323 -10.16 9.66 -15.86
CA PRO A 323 -10.28 10.90 -15.10
C PRO A 323 -10.54 12.05 -16.06
N PRO A 324 -11.34 13.05 -15.68
CA PRO A 324 -11.62 14.20 -16.51
C PRO A 324 -10.29 14.80 -16.96
N GLY A 325 -10.08 14.83 -18.25
CA GLY A 325 -8.77 15.10 -18.86
C GLY A 325 -8.18 16.41 -18.37
N GLY A 326 -6.95 16.36 -17.90
CA GLY A 326 -6.09 17.50 -17.67
C GLY A 326 -5.81 18.21 -19.01
N GLY A 327 -6.78 18.95 -19.53
CA GLY A 327 -6.66 19.81 -20.70
C GLY A 327 -6.05 21.13 -20.28
N GLY A 328 -4.83 21.38 -20.77
CA GLY A 328 -4.19 22.67 -20.65
C GLY A 328 -5.05 23.82 -21.14
N GLY A 329 -5.20 24.82 -20.33
CA GLY A 329 -5.48 26.22 -20.52
C GLY A 329 -6.50 26.67 -21.55
N GLY A 330 -7.61 27.27 -21.06
CA GLY A 330 -8.44 28.19 -21.87
C GLY A 330 -9.68 28.62 -21.11
N GLY A 331 -9.70 29.82 -20.60
CA GLY A 331 -10.74 30.40 -19.77
C GLY A 331 -12.11 30.46 -20.39
N GLY A 332 -13.14 30.53 -19.56
CA GLY A 332 -14.51 30.93 -19.91
C GLY A 332 -15.56 30.53 -18.90
N ASP A 333 -15.89 31.43 -18.04
CA ASP A 333 -17.17 31.73 -17.39
C ASP A 333 -18.24 30.66 -17.11
N GLY A 334 -18.55 30.51 -15.80
CA GLY A 334 -19.89 30.65 -15.26
C GLY A 334 -20.80 29.46 -15.18
N GLY A 335 -20.90 28.85 -14.01
CA GLY A 335 -22.04 28.04 -13.60
C GLY A 335 -21.67 27.23 -12.34
N GLY A 336 -22.17 27.65 -11.16
CA GLY A 336 -21.87 27.04 -9.90
C GLY A 336 -22.28 25.58 -9.82
N ASP A 337 -21.28 24.72 -9.86
CA ASP A 337 -21.35 23.27 -9.68
C ASP A 337 -20.38 22.75 -8.60
N GLY A 338 -19.93 23.62 -7.71
CA GLY A 338 -19.05 23.26 -6.58
C GLY A 338 -17.61 22.97 -6.96
N SER A 339 -17.16 23.28 -8.19
CA SER A 339 -15.83 22.99 -8.71
C SER A 339 -14.79 24.09 -8.45
N GLY A 340 -15.12 25.09 -7.63
CA GLY A 340 -14.22 26.18 -7.28
C GLY A 340 -13.26 25.78 -6.14
N ALA A 341 -11.99 26.19 -6.22
CA ALA A 341 -11.09 26.07 -5.07
C ALA A 341 -11.59 26.91 -3.88
N PRO A 342 -11.42 26.44 -2.62
CA PRO A 342 -11.80 27.20 -1.44
C PRO A 342 -11.09 28.54 -1.38
N THR A 343 -11.67 29.48 -0.64
CA THR A 343 -10.97 30.68 -0.21
C THR A 343 -10.38 30.47 1.17
N ILE A 344 -9.17 30.95 1.43
CA ILE A 344 -8.48 30.78 2.71
C ILE A 344 -7.69 32.02 3.09
N SER A 345 -7.64 32.33 4.37
CA SER A 345 -6.75 33.33 4.95
C SER A 345 -6.31 32.95 6.36
N ILE A 346 -5.05 33.24 6.70
CA ILE A 346 -4.55 33.09 8.06
C ILE A 346 -4.94 34.34 8.84
N VAL A 347 -5.74 34.16 9.89
CA VAL A 347 -6.21 35.23 10.78
C VAL A 347 -5.19 35.52 11.88
N SER A 348 -4.56 34.45 12.37
CA SER A 348 -3.53 34.52 13.41
C SER A 348 -2.49 33.41 13.20
N PRO A 349 -1.20 33.71 13.39
CA PRO A 349 -0.57 35.02 13.63
C PRO A 349 -0.60 35.90 12.36
N SER A 350 -0.42 37.23 12.57
CA SER A 350 -0.30 38.16 11.46
C SER A 350 1.06 38.05 10.78
N ASP A 351 1.11 38.34 9.48
CA ASP A 351 2.35 38.37 8.72
C ASP A 351 3.37 39.35 9.33
N GLY A 352 4.63 38.91 9.42
CA GLY A 352 5.72 39.68 10.03
C GLY A 352 5.69 39.81 11.57
N SER A 353 4.78 39.10 12.25
CA SER A 353 4.67 39.19 13.71
C SER A 353 5.77 38.40 14.42
N GLU A 354 6.15 38.89 15.62
CA GLU A 354 7.01 38.12 16.53
C GLU A 354 6.13 37.19 17.37
N VAL A 355 6.51 35.91 17.43
CA VAL A 355 5.75 34.85 18.11
C VAL A 355 6.67 33.99 18.96
N GLY A 356 6.10 33.25 19.95
CA GLY A 356 6.86 32.35 20.80
C GLY A 356 5.99 31.43 21.66
N GLY A 357 6.60 30.39 22.24
CA GLY A 357 5.90 29.40 23.07
C GLY A 357 4.92 28.55 22.28
N THR A 358 3.66 28.50 22.73
CA THR A 358 2.59 27.82 22.00
C THR A 358 1.83 28.83 21.13
N VAL A 359 2.04 28.78 19.84
CA VAL A 359 1.42 29.65 18.83
C VAL A 359 0.12 29.04 18.34
N LYS A 360 -1.00 29.74 18.52
CA LYS A 360 -2.28 29.36 17.93
C LYS A 360 -2.35 29.90 16.52
N ILE A 361 -2.48 29.01 15.55
CA ILE A 361 -2.73 29.34 14.14
C ILE A 361 -4.24 29.29 13.94
N GLU A 362 -4.86 30.38 13.52
CA GLU A 362 -6.29 30.48 13.23
C GLU A 362 -6.49 30.84 11.76
N VAL A 363 -7.44 30.18 11.13
CA VAL A 363 -7.69 30.27 9.70
C VAL A 363 -9.17 30.47 9.44
N GLU A 364 -9.50 31.40 8.54
CA GLU A 364 -10.81 31.47 7.93
C GLU A 364 -10.72 30.84 6.53
N ALA A 365 -11.58 29.86 6.26
CA ALA A 365 -11.72 29.24 4.96
C ALA A 365 -13.19 29.04 4.64
N SER A 366 -13.57 29.25 3.38
CA SER A 366 -14.94 29.02 2.91
C SER A 366 -14.95 28.55 1.46
N ASP A 367 -15.96 27.74 1.14
CA ASP A 367 -16.22 27.18 -0.16
C ASP A 367 -17.72 26.99 -0.37
N ASP A 368 -18.23 27.05 -1.59
CA ASP A 368 -19.67 26.89 -1.89
C ASP A 368 -20.16 25.44 -1.74
N GLY A 369 -19.27 24.43 -1.90
CA GLY A 369 -19.49 23.03 -1.58
C GLY A 369 -19.09 22.65 -0.14
N GLY A 370 -18.47 23.58 0.60
CA GLY A 370 -17.96 23.39 1.96
C GLY A 370 -16.49 22.98 2.01
N VAL A 371 -15.78 23.47 3.03
CA VAL A 371 -14.37 23.10 3.30
C VAL A 371 -14.32 21.77 4.03
N ALA A 372 -13.66 20.79 3.42
CA ALA A 372 -13.53 19.46 3.99
C ALA A 372 -12.45 19.38 5.10
N ARG A 373 -11.34 20.11 4.92
CA ARG A 373 -10.26 20.21 5.92
C ARG A 373 -9.36 21.40 5.66
N VAL A 374 -8.63 21.80 6.69
CA VAL A 374 -7.51 22.75 6.59
C VAL A 374 -6.26 22.08 7.16
N GLU A 375 -5.19 22.04 6.39
CA GLU A 375 -3.88 21.54 6.80
C GLU A 375 -2.97 22.70 7.20
N PHE A 376 -2.16 22.53 8.27
CA PHE A 376 -1.27 23.52 8.82
C PHE A 376 0.17 23.07 8.72
N LEU A 377 1.00 23.83 8.02
CA LEU A 377 2.41 23.54 7.84
C LEU A 377 3.26 24.65 8.46
N VAL A 378 4.42 24.30 8.97
CA VAL A 378 5.45 25.26 9.39
C VAL A 378 6.76 24.82 8.75
N ASP A 379 7.38 25.73 8.00
CA ASP A 379 8.59 25.49 7.19
C ASP A 379 8.42 24.30 6.24
N GLY A 380 7.24 24.18 5.63
CA GLY A 380 6.86 23.08 4.73
C GLY A 380 6.56 21.75 5.42
N MET A 381 6.67 21.66 6.74
CA MET A 381 6.37 20.44 7.49
C MET A 381 4.95 20.48 8.08
N LEU A 382 4.14 19.47 7.76
CA LEU A 382 2.78 19.33 8.29
C LEU A 382 2.80 19.25 9.84
N ARG A 383 2.00 20.08 10.49
CA ARG A 383 1.83 20.14 11.96
C ARG A 383 0.50 19.60 12.42
N GLY A 384 -0.49 19.55 11.55
CA GLY A 384 -1.81 19.01 11.84
C GLY A 384 -2.84 19.41 10.79
N ALA A 385 -4.05 18.88 10.93
CA ALA A 385 -5.20 19.23 10.11
C ALA A 385 -6.43 19.39 11.00
N ASP A 386 -7.37 20.26 10.58
CA ASP A 386 -8.65 20.49 11.24
C ASP A 386 -9.77 20.39 10.18
N ALA A 387 -10.78 19.55 10.42
CA ALA A 387 -11.89 19.30 9.51
C ALA A 387 -13.19 20.02 9.94
N SER A 388 -13.11 20.91 10.95
CA SER A 388 -14.31 21.58 11.48
C SER A 388 -14.03 23.07 11.81
N ALA A 389 -14.85 23.94 11.27
CA ALA A 389 -14.77 25.36 11.60
C ALA A 389 -15.15 25.63 13.07
N PRO A 390 -14.51 26.58 13.76
CA PRO A 390 -13.41 27.45 13.31
C PRO A 390 -12.06 26.70 13.24
N TYR A 391 -11.39 26.74 12.09
CA TYR A 391 -10.16 26.00 11.82
C TYR A 391 -8.99 26.57 12.63
N SER A 392 -8.28 25.70 13.36
CA SER A 392 -7.11 26.11 14.12
C SER A 392 -6.14 24.97 14.42
N ASN A 393 -4.86 25.34 14.64
CA ASN A 393 -3.84 24.41 15.10
C ASN A 393 -2.94 25.08 16.15
N MET A 394 -2.32 24.27 17.02
CA MET A 394 -1.41 24.72 18.06
C MET A 394 0.02 24.30 17.70
N TRP A 395 0.84 25.26 17.31
CA TRP A 395 2.26 25.04 17.02
C TRP A 395 3.13 25.27 18.25
N GLN A 396 3.90 24.25 18.66
CA GLN A 396 4.90 24.33 19.73
C GLN A 396 6.20 24.87 19.15
N SER A 397 6.40 26.19 19.18
CA SER A 397 7.55 26.86 18.57
C SER A 397 8.86 26.61 19.28
N ALA A 398 8.82 26.13 20.54
CA ALA A 398 10.02 25.87 21.36
C ALA A 398 10.99 24.84 20.72
N ASN A 399 10.51 24.03 19.74
CA ASN A 399 11.31 23.07 19.00
C ASN A 399 11.86 23.62 17.67
N ALA A 400 11.49 24.85 17.31
CA ALA A 400 12.04 25.57 16.16
C ALA A 400 13.19 26.49 16.62
N GLY A 401 14.17 26.70 15.77
CA GLY A 401 15.26 27.62 16.07
C GLY A 401 14.81 29.10 16.06
N PRO A 402 15.57 30.07 16.61
CA PRO A 402 15.25 31.46 16.45
C PRO A 402 15.42 31.91 15.00
N GLY A 403 14.61 32.86 14.55
CA GLY A 403 14.65 33.39 13.19
C GLY A 403 13.29 33.44 12.51
N GLU A 404 13.28 33.60 11.19
CA GLU A 404 12.07 33.61 10.38
C GLU A 404 11.54 32.19 10.12
N HIS A 405 10.24 32.00 10.29
CA HIS A 405 9.51 30.77 10.00
C HIS A 405 8.31 31.06 9.13
N THR A 406 8.04 30.16 8.22
CA THR A 406 6.90 30.25 7.30
C THR A 406 5.76 29.37 7.81
N ILE A 407 4.59 29.95 8.05
CA ILE A 407 3.36 29.23 8.37
C ILE A 407 2.50 29.21 7.11
N THR A 408 2.15 28.03 6.62
CA THR A 408 1.24 27.83 5.48
C THR A 408 0.01 27.08 5.96
N ALA A 409 -1.17 27.56 5.56
CA ALA A 409 -2.42 26.85 5.76
C ALA A 409 -3.02 26.53 4.38
N VAL A 410 -3.44 25.30 4.18
CA VAL A 410 -4.03 24.81 2.93
C VAL A 410 -5.45 24.33 3.22
N ALA A 411 -6.46 24.97 2.63
CA ALA A 411 -7.84 24.49 2.71
C ALA A 411 -8.16 23.60 1.52
N TYR A 412 -8.90 22.55 1.79
CA TYR A 412 -9.39 21.61 0.79
C TYR A 412 -10.93 21.56 0.87
N ASP A 413 -11.60 21.54 -0.28
CA ASP A 413 -13.02 21.21 -0.36
C ASP A 413 -13.26 19.69 -0.36
N ALA A 414 -14.50 19.26 -0.58
CA ALA A 414 -14.85 17.84 -0.66
C ALA A 414 -14.32 17.17 -1.95
N PHE A 415 -13.88 17.97 -2.91
CA PHE A 415 -13.31 17.54 -4.21
C PHE A 415 -11.79 17.68 -4.25
N ASP A 416 -11.17 18.02 -3.08
CA ASP A 416 -9.74 18.33 -2.91
C ASP A 416 -9.22 19.47 -3.81
N ASN A 417 -10.12 20.33 -4.34
CA ASN A 417 -9.64 21.62 -4.80
C ASN A 417 -9.05 22.34 -3.60
N SER A 418 -7.90 22.96 -3.77
CA SER A 418 -7.20 23.57 -2.65
C SER A 418 -6.83 25.01 -2.93
N ALA A 419 -6.74 25.78 -1.85
CA ALA A 419 -6.10 27.08 -1.85
C ALA A 419 -5.20 27.17 -0.62
N GLU A 420 -4.13 27.94 -0.74
CA GLU A 420 -3.18 28.16 0.36
C GLU A 420 -3.09 29.62 0.75
N ALA A 421 -2.78 29.85 2.01
CA ALA A 421 -2.39 31.15 2.55
C ALA A 421 -1.10 30.98 3.36
N THR A 422 -0.19 31.95 3.27
CA THR A 422 1.11 31.88 3.91
C THR A 422 1.39 33.19 4.63
N VAL A 423 1.99 33.10 5.84
CA VAL A 423 2.53 34.21 6.61
C VAL A 423 3.92 33.87 7.10
N THR A 424 4.77 34.88 7.24
CA THR A 424 6.08 34.76 7.84
C THR A 424 6.03 35.29 9.26
N VAL A 425 6.62 34.58 10.22
CA VAL A 425 6.71 34.99 11.62
C VAL A 425 8.14 34.92 12.10
N THR A 426 8.50 35.68 13.15
CA THR A 426 9.85 35.66 13.71
C THR A 426 9.81 35.11 15.13
N LEU A 427 10.66 34.09 15.41
CA LEU A 427 10.93 33.62 16.76
C LEU A 427 12.10 34.41 17.38
N GLY A 428 11.85 35.10 18.49
CA GLY A 428 12.88 35.82 19.23
C GLY A 428 13.89 34.89 19.94
N GLU A 429 15.11 35.38 20.16
CA GLU A 429 16.16 34.62 20.87
C GLU A 429 15.81 34.34 22.37
N GLY A 430 14.76 34.97 22.91
CA GLY A 430 14.36 34.89 24.31
C GLY A 430 13.36 33.78 24.66
N ASP A 431 12.68 33.16 23.66
CA ASP A 431 11.60 32.21 23.90
C ASP A 431 12.04 30.75 24.09
N LEU A 432 13.34 30.49 23.97
CA LEU A 432 13.92 29.16 24.21
C LEU A 432 14.21 28.85 25.69
N ALA A 433 13.92 29.77 26.63
CA ALA A 433 14.26 29.62 28.02
C ALA A 433 13.15 30.10 28.97
N ALA A 434 12.12 29.30 29.14
CA ALA A 434 11.29 29.34 30.34
C ALA A 434 10.94 27.93 30.82
N GLY A 435 11.96 27.10 30.98
CA GLY A 435 11.96 26.05 31.96
C GLY A 435 12.72 26.57 33.19
N ASP A 436 12.01 27.08 34.17
CA ASP A 436 12.57 27.35 35.51
C ASP A 436 13.11 26.01 36.07
N GLY A 437 14.37 25.81 35.84
CA GLY A 437 15.14 24.66 36.30
C GLY A 437 16.22 25.12 37.30
N THR A 438 15.83 25.56 38.47
CA THR A 438 16.74 25.50 39.63
C THR A 438 17.02 24.03 39.93
N VAL A 439 18.08 23.49 39.34
CA VAL A 439 18.66 22.21 39.75
C VAL A 439 19.72 22.48 40.80
N ASP A 440 19.35 22.25 42.06
CA ASP A 440 20.32 22.07 43.14
C ASP A 440 21.20 20.85 42.85
N PRO A 441 22.51 20.89 43.05
CA PRO A 441 23.38 19.77 42.82
C PRO A 441 23.21 18.72 43.94
N ILE A 442 22.43 17.67 43.68
CA ILE A 442 22.32 16.54 44.59
C ILE A 442 23.41 15.53 44.31
N SER A 443 24.23 15.36 45.33
CA SER A 443 25.29 14.35 45.50
C SER A 443 24.84 12.93 45.26
N TRP A 444 25.75 12.14 44.70
CA TRP A 444 25.65 10.67 44.55
C TRP A 444 25.61 9.99 45.92
N GLY A 445 24.52 9.31 46.21
CA GLY A 445 24.41 8.41 47.33
C GLY A 445 23.76 7.11 46.93
N CYS A 446 24.54 6.00 46.96
CA CYS A 446 24.03 4.67 46.83
C CYS A 446 23.19 4.27 48.05
N ALA A 447 21.98 3.81 47.89
CA ALA A 447 21.31 2.97 48.89
C ALA A 447 20.42 1.92 48.22
N ALA A 448 20.62 0.68 48.63
CA ALA A 448 19.90 -0.52 48.23
C ALA A 448 18.58 -0.68 49.00
N GLY A 449 17.60 -1.33 48.36
CA GLY A 449 16.57 -2.09 49.06
C GLY A 449 15.14 -1.69 48.87
N GLY A 450 14.29 -2.61 48.35
CA GLY A 450 12.84 -2.55 48.49
C GLY A 450 12.04 -3.29 47.39
N ARG A 451 11.60 -4.51 47.74
CA ARG A 451 10.68 -5.34 46.89
C ARG A 451 9.30 -4.69 46.78
N GLY A 452 8.70 -4.78 45.61
CA GLY A 452 7.27 -4.50 45.39
C GLY A 452 6.77 -5.17 44.12
N THR A 453 5.92 -6.17 44.28
CA THR A 453 5.24 -6.99 43.26
C THR A 453 4.12 -6.20 42.58
N GLY A 454 4.02 -6.28 41.26
CA GLY A 454 2.86 -5.78 40.50
C GLY A 454 2.93 -6.18 39.02
N ALA A 455 2.22 -7.23 38.68
CA ALA A 455 2.10 -7.76 37.32
C ALA A 455 1.18 -6.91 36.45
N ALA A 456 1.60 -6.56 35.25
CA ALA A 456 0.70 -6.34 34.11
C ALA A 456 1.51 -6.51 32.81
N GLY A 457 1.04 -7.39 31.95
CA GLY A 457 1.75 -7.93 30.80
C GLY A 457 1.90 -6.95 29.64
N TRP A 458 2.98 -7.19 28.92
CA TRP A 458 3.22 -6.71 27.57
C TRP A 458 3.59 -7.89 26.70
N PRO A 459 3.01 -8.02 25.49
CA PRO A 459 3.33 -9.14 24.62
C PRO A 459 4.61 -8.91 23.82
N LEU A 460 5.39 -9.95 23.81
CA LEU A 460 6.49 -10.38 22.94
C LEU A 460 6.52 -9.82 21.51
N VAL A 461 7.46 -8.94 21.23
CA VAL A 461 8.01 -8.68 19.87
C VAL A 461 9.54 -8.41 19.93
N LEU A 462 10.28 -8.98 20.88
CA LEU A 462 11.74 -8.82 20.96
C LEU A 462 12.42 -10.15 21.28
N LEU A 463 12.44 -11.08 20.31
CA LEU A 463 13.23 -12.32 20.43
C LEU A 463 13.64 -12.87 19.05
N ALA A 464 14.43 -12.10 18.30
CA ALA A 464 15.13 -12.59 17.11
C ALA A 464 16.57 -12.04 16.93
N LEU A 465 17.17 -11.42 17.95
CA LEU A 465 18.50 -10.79 17.81
C LEU A 465 19.63 -11.47 18.65
N ALA A 466 19.48 -12.70 19.13
CA ALA A 466 20.48 -13.29 20.03
C ALA A 466 21.08 -14.63 19.58
N PHE A 467 21.05 -15.06 18.32
CA PHE A 467 21.61 -16.35 17.91
C PHE A 467 22.54 -16.36 16.69
N PHE A 468 23.28 -15.33 16.39
CA PHE A 468 24.23 -15.35 15.27
C PHE A 468 25.66 -14.91 15.61
N HIS A 469 26.23 -15.36 16.77
CA HIS A 469 27.67 -15.15 17.05
C HIS A 469 28.46 -16.38 17.54
N ALA A 470 27.98 -17.58 17.27
CA ALA A 470 28.68 -18.78 17.74
C ALA A 470 28.71 -19.94 16.73
N ARG A 471 29.14 -19.72 15.48
CA ARG A 471 29.59 -20.83 14.60
C ARG A 471 30.50 -20.35 13.46
N ARG A 472 31.65 -19.79 13.80
CA ARG A 472 32.84 -19.79 12.91
C ARG A 472 34.08 -20.06 13.74
N ARG A 473 34.30 -21.31 14.13
CA ARG A 473 35.61 -21.93 14.45
C ARG A 473 35.39 -23.42 14.54
N ARG A 474 35.62 -24.14 13.42
CA ARG A 474 36.14 -25.53 13.30
C ARG A 474 35.84 -26.03 11.89
N ALA A 475 36.80 -25.89 11.04
CA ALA A 475 37.20 -26.83 10.00
C ALA A 475 38.50 -26.31 9.41
N GLU A 476 39.59 -26.72 9.99
CA GLU A 476 40.78 -27.13 9.23
C GLU A 476 40.58 -28.56 8.80
#